data_78b81378154d8178b578e238a5a77d01
#
_entry.id   78b81378154d8178b578e238a5a77d01
#
_cell.length_a   1.000
_cell.length_b   1.000
_cell.length_c   1.000
_cell.angle_alpha   90.00
_cell.angle_beta   90.00
_cell.angle_gamma   90.00
#
_symmetry.space_group_name_H-M   'P 1'
#
loop_
_entity.id
_entity.type
_entity.pdbx_description
1 polymer ?
#
loop_
_entity_poly.entity_id
_entity_poly.type
_entity_poly.pdbx_seq_one_letter_code
_entity_poly.pdbx_strand_id
1 'polypeptide(L)'
;MKRFWLFVLCAGSLQTALGWGQKGHDVTAYIAECNLTPEAAQEIDRVLDGHSPVYYANWLDSASHTPEYAYTRTWHYANIDEGYTYDTMPKEPAGDVVTAVNDLVAELKSKELSAEKE
;
A
#
# COMPACT_ATOMS: atom_id res chain seq x y z
N MET A 1 53.56 -15.77 -27.99
CA MET A 1 52.29 -16.28 -27.43
C MET A 1 51.60 -15.12 -26.67
N LYS A 2 50.57 -14.52 -27.26
CA LYS A 2 49.84 -13.39 -26.67
C LYS A 2 48.69 -13.94 -25.86
N ARG A 3 48.74 -13.78 -24.52
CA ARG A 3 47.65 -14.21 -23.61
C ARG A 3 46.56 -13.12 -23.66
N PHE A 4 45.44 -13.43 -24.31
CA PHE A 4 44.23 -12.64 -24.26
C PHE A 4 43.53 -12.85 -22.88
N TRP A 5 43.50 -11.83 -22.09
CA TRP A 5 42.65 -11.79 -20.85
C TRP A 5 41.25 -11.38 -21.26
N LEU A 6 40.33 -12.34 -21.21
CA LEU A 6 38.90 -12.06 -21.37
C LEU A 6 38.36 -11.49 -20.04
N PHE A 7 38.17 -10.19 -19.97
CA PHE A 7 37.42 -9.60 -18.89
C PHE A 7 35.92 -9.86 -19.14
N VAL A 8 35.36 -10.85 -18.44
CA VAL A 8 33.93 -11.02 -18.35
C VAL A 8 33.41 -9.93 -17.42
N LEU A 9 32.85 -8.88 -18.02
CA LEU A 9 32.09 -7.86 -17.29
C LEU A 9 30.79 -8.52 -16.82
N CYS A 10 30.73 -9.02 -15.58
CA CYS A 10 29.48 -9.30 -14.91
C CYS A 10 28.78 -7.95 -14.67
N ALA A 11 27.95 -7.53 -15.63
CA ALA A 11 26.95 -6.50 -15.38
C ALA A 11 25.92 -7.08 -14.42
N GLY A 12 26.21 -6.99 -13.13
CA GLY A 12 25.23 -7.22 -12.09
C GLY A 12 24.09 -6.23 -12.31
N SER A 13 22.98 -6.70 -12.83
CA SER A 13 21.74 -5.94 -12.81
C SER A 13 21.42 -5.63 -11.34
N LEU A 14 21.67 -4.39 -10.90
CA LEU A 14 21.06 -3.86 -9.69
C LEU A 14 19.55 -3.87 -9.93
N GLN A 15 18.92 -4.98 -9.59
CA GLN A 15 17.48 -4.97 -9.41
C GLN A 15 17.24 -4.20 -8.11
N THR A 16 16.99 -2.91 -8.24
CA THR A 16 16.36 -2.16 -7.15
C THR A 16 15.05 -2.90 -6.86
N ALA A 17 14.96 -3.50 -5.68
CA ALA A 17 13.70 -3.99 -5.16
C ALA A 17 12.84 -2.73 -4.93
N LEU A 18 12.22 -2.26 -6.01
CA LEU A 18 11.14 -1.29 -5.92
C LEU A 18 10.00 -2.02 -5.22
N GLY A 19 9.55 -1.51 -4.10
CA GLY A 19 8.33 -1.97 -3.46
C GLY A 19 7.17 -2.04 -4.46
N TRP A 20 6.00 -2.43 -4.01
CA TRP A 20 4.81 -2.48 -4.85
C TRP A 20 4.61 -1.13 -5.54
N GLY A 21 4.80 -1.13 -6.84
CA GLY A 21 4.54 0.06 -7.64
C GLY A 21 3.06 0.18 -7.99
N GLN A 22 2.71 1.23 -8.70
CA GLN A 22 1.35 1.57 -9.11
C GLN A 22 0.53 0.36 -9.60
N LYS A 23 1.10 -0.48 -10.44
CA LYS A 23 0.42 -1.69 -10.95
C LYS A 23 0.08 -2.71 -9.86
N GLY A 24 0.87 -2.80 -8.80
CA GLY A 24 0.58 -3.66 -7.66
C GLY A 24 -0.64 -3.17 -6.89
N HIS A 25 -0.74 -1.87 -6.65
CA HIS A 25 -1.90 -1.23 -6.05
C HIS A 25 -3.14 -1.41 -6.91
N ASP A 26 -3.05 -1.14 -8.21
CA ASP A 26 -4.16 -1.31 -9.15
C ASP A 26 -4.71 -2.73 -9.15
N VAL A 27 -3.83 -3.74 -9.20
CA VAL A 27 -4.24 -5.15 -9.18
C VAL A 27 -4.91 -5.53 -7.87
N THR A 28 -4.38 -5.07 -6.73
CA THR A 28 -4.97 -5.35 -5.41
C THR A 28 -6.37 -4.75 -5.30
N ALA A 29 -6.54 -3.50 -5.70
CA ALA A 29 -7.85 -2.83 -5.71
C ALA A 29 -8.83 -3.52 -6.67
N TYR A 30 -8.39 -3.94 -7.86
CA TYR A 30 -9.22 -4.66 -8.81
C TYR A 30 -9.66 -6.02 -8.29
N ILE A 31 -8.77 -6.78 -7.62
CA ILE A 31 -9.14 -8.05 -7.00
C ILE A 31 -10.19 -7.81 -5.90
N ALA A 32 -10.01 -6.77 -5.07
CA ALA A 32 -10.99 -6.42 -4.05
C ALA A 32 -12.35 -6.10 -4.68
N GLU A 33 -12.38 -5.24 -5.71
CA GLU A 33 -13.59 -4.88 -6.46
C GLU A 33 -14.33 -6.10 -7.02
N CYS A 34 -13.60 -7.06 -7.60
CA CYS A 34 -14.19 -8.31 -8.12
C CYS A 34 -14.80 -9.23 -7.05
N ASN A 35 -14.47 -9.01 -5.78
CA ASN A 35 -14.94 -9.83 -4.67
C ASN A 35 -15.95 -9.11 -3.75
N LEU A 36 -16.41 -7.92 -4.13
CA LEU A 36 -17.43 -7.18 -3.38
C LEU A 36 -18.79 -7.89 -3.45
N THR A 37 -19.54 -7.83 -2.34
CA THR A 37 -20.97 -8.13 -2.41
C THR A 37 -21.70 -7.01 -3.16
N PRO A 38 -22.90 -7.24 -3.71
CA PRO A 38 -23.67 -6.20 -4.38
C PRO A 38 -23.92 -4.95 -3.49
N GLU A 39 -24.17 -5.18 -2.19
CA GLU A 39 -24.39 -4.11 -1.22
C GLU A 39 -23.11 -3.28 -0.99
N ALA A 40 -21.97 -3.95 -0.82
CA ALA A 40 -20.69 -3.27 -0.66
C ALA A 40 -20.28 -2.51 -1.94
N ALA A 41 -20.53 -3.09 -3.12
CA ALA A 41 -20.25 -2.42 -4.39
C ALA A 41 -21.08 -1.15 -4.53
N GLN A 42 -22.37 -1.18 -4.17
CA GLN A 42 -23.25 0.00 -4.22
C GLN A 42 -22.79 1.09 -3.26
N GLU A 43 -22.36 0.72 -2.05
CA GLU A 43 -21.88 1.71 -1.08
C GLU A 43 -20.55 2.34 -1.51
N ILE A 44 -19.63 1.54 -2.04
CA ILE A 44 -18.36 2.03 -2.60
C ILE A 44 -18.62 2.96 -3.79
N ASP A 45 -19.53 2.61 -4.71
CA ASP A 45 -19.91 3.47 -5.82
C ASP A 45 -20.44 4.81 -5.35
N ARG A 46 -21.27 4.82 -4.30
CA ARG A 46 -21.78 6.03 -3.66
C ARG A 46 -20.68 6.90 -3.06
N VAL A 47 -19.76 6.28 -2.29
CA VAL A 47 -18.69 6.98 -1.57
C VAL A 47 -17.65 7.53 -2.57
N LEU A 48 -17.32 6.75 -3.59
CA LEU A 48 -16.31 7.10 -4.58
C LEU A 48 -16.87 7.88 -5.79
N ASP A 49 -18.11 8.36 -5.68
CA ASP A 49 -18.80 9.16 -6.74
C ASP A 49 -18.75 8.48 -8.11
N GLY A 50 -19.06 7.18 -8.16
CA GLY A 50 -19.04 6.37 -9.37
C GLY A 50 -17.66 5.97 -9.89
N HIS A 51 -16.61 6.23 -9.14
CA HIS A 51 -15.26 5.82 -9.51
C HIS A 51 -14.94 4.43 -8.96
N SER A 52 -14.20 3.63 -9.75
CA SER A 52 -13.66 2.35 -9.29
C SER A 52 -12.64 2.54 -8.15
N PRO A 53 -12.56 1.62 -7.17
CA PRO A 53 -11.47 1.58 -6.19
C PRO A 53 -10.07 1.66 -6.81
N VAL A 54 -9.89 1.12 -8.02
CA VAL A 54 -8.62 1.19 -8.77
C VAL A 54 -8.20 2.65 -9.05
N TYR A 55 -9.16 3.55 -9.27
CA TYR A 55 -8.88 4.97 -9.51
C TYR A 55 -8.15 5.62 -8.32
N TYR A 56 -8.49 5.23 -7.09
CA TYR A 56 -7.91 5.77 -5.87
C TYR A 56 -6.75 4.91 -5.32
N ALA A 57 -6.46 3.75 -5.91
CA ALA A 57 -5.50 2.77 -5.38
C ALA A 57 -4.09 3.33 -5.11
N ASN A 58 -3.70 4.37 -5.83
CA ASN A 58 -2.39 5.00 -5.71
C ASN A 58 -2.43 6.37 -5.01
N TRP A 59 -3.62 6.81 -4.58
CA TRP A 59 -3.79 8.14 -4.03
C TRP A 59 -2.97 8.33 -2.75
N LEU A 60 -3.08 7.41 -1.78
CA LEU A 60 -2.40 7.52 -0.50
C LEU A 60 -0.89 7.47 -0.65
N ASP A 61 -0.36 6.61 -1.55
CA ASP A 61 1.07 6.57 -1.85
C ASP A 61 1.57 7.93 -2.34
N SER A 62 0.86 8.55 -3.26
CA SER A 62 1.18 9.89 -3.75
C SER A 62 1.01 10.97 -2.67
N ALA A 63 -0.10 10.93 -1.93
CA ALA A 63 -0.43 11.91 -0.89
C ALA A 63 0.57 11.89 0.27
N SER A 64 1.10 10.72 0.65
CA SER A 64 2.08 10.55 1.73
C SER A 64 3.37 11.37 1.52
N HIS A 65 3.64 11.79 0.29
CA HIS A 65 4.78 12.66 -0.04
C HIS A 65 4.49 14.15 0.14
N THR A 66 3.26 14.54 0.44
CA THR A 66 2.89 15.93 0.76
C THR A 66 3.04 16.20 2.26
N PRO A 67 3.25 17.46 2.68
CA PRO A 67 3.32 17.79 4.11
C PRO A 67 2.06 17.42 4.90
N GLU A 68 0.88 17.52 4.27
CA GLU A 68 -0.42 17.27 4.86
C GLU A 68 -0.62 15.80 5.25
N TYR A 69 -0.18 14.87 4.40
CA TYR A 69 -0.34 13.43 4.59
C TYR A 69 0.96 12.71 4.95
N ALA A 70 2.03 13.44 5.27
CA ALA A 70 3.35 12.84 5.58
C ALA A 70 3.30 11.84 6.74
N TYR A 71 2.32 11.95 7.65
CA TYR A 71 2.11 11.03 8.75
C TYR A 71 1.68 9.62 8.29
N THR A 72 1.17 9.49 7.07
CA THR A 72 0.71 8.20 6.52
C THR A 72 1.83 7.37 5.87
N ARG A 73 3.07 7.87 5.84
CA ARG A 73 4.19 7.19 5.15
C ARG A 73 4.43 5.77 5.61
N THR A 74 4.26 5.51 6.89
CA THR A 74 4.46 4.18 7.49
C THR A 74 3.25 3.26 7.34
N TRP A 75 2.11 3.78 6.89
CA TRP A 75 0.87 3.04 6.71
C TRP A 75 0.86 2.12 5.47
N HIS A 76 1.95 2.12 4.70
CA HIS A 76 2.09 1.32 3.47
C HIS A 76 2.74 -0.04 3.71
N TYR A 77 3.32 -0.29 4.90
CA TYR A 77 4.06 -1.51 5.18
C TYR A 77 4.01 -1.91 6.66
N ALA A 78 4.35 -3.17 6.92
CA ALA A 78 4.72 -3.68 8.23
C ALA A 78 5.94 -4.58 8.04
N ASN A 79 7.12 -4.10 8.41
CA ASN A 79 8.37 -4.85 8.26
C ASN A 79 8.54 -5.76 9.47
N ILE A 80 8.49 -7.07 9.24
CA ILE A 80 8.64 -8.09 10.29
C ILE A 80 10.01 -8.73 10.10
N ASP A 81 10.94 -8.43 11.01
CA ASP A 81 12.29 -9.00 10.99
C ASP A 81 12.27 -10.49 11.35
N GLU A 82 13.33 -11.19 10.96
CA GLU A 82 13.49 -12.61 11.27
C GLU A 82 13.42 -12.85 12.79
N GLY A 83 12.66 -13.85 13.19
CA GLY A 83 12.46 -14.21 14.60
C GLY A 83 11.29 -13.47 15.29
N TYR A 84 10.64 -12.55 14.61
CA TYR A 84 9.44 -11.87 15.13
C TYR A 84 8.17 -12.34 14.41
N THR A 85 7.04 -12.14 15.07
CA THR A 85 5.71 -12.08 14.47
C THR A 85 5.22 -10.64 14.51
N TYR A 86 4.12 -10.33 13.82
CA TYR A 86 3.54 -8.99 13.92
C TYR A 86 3.25 -8.58 15.37
N ASP A 87 2.78 -9.51 16.22
CA ASP A 87 2.43 -9.21 17.62
C ASP A 87 3.64 -8.99 18.52
N THR A 88 4.79 -9.58 18.18
CA THR A 88 6.01 -9.54 19.02
C THR A 88 7.07 -8.54 18.50
N MET A 89 6.92 -8.04 17.28
CA MET A 89 7.84 -7.06 16.70
C MET A 89 7.74 -5.69 17.40
N PRO A 90 8.82 -4.88 17.42
CA PRO A 90 8.74 -3.47 17.77
C PRO A 90 7.76 -2.74 16.86
N LYS A 91 6.83 -1.99 17.44
CA LYS A 91 5.81 -1.27 16.65
C LYS A 91 6.32 0.09 16.19
N GLU A 92 5.92 0.46 14.98
CA GLU A 92 6.14 1.80 14.45
C GLU A 92 5.30 2.82 15.24
N PRO A 93 5.91 3.84 15.88
CA PRO A 93 5.16 4.81 16.70
C PRO A 93 4.12 5.61 15.92
N ALA A 94 4.33 5.82 14.61
CA ALA A 94 3.39 6.52 13.73
C ALA A 94 2.31 5.58 13.15
N GLY A 95 2.27 4.33 13.60
CA GLY A 95 1.42 3.29 13.02
C GLY A 95 2.02 2.63 11.78
N ASP A 96 1.49 1.48 11.43
CA ASP A 96 1.84 0.69 10.25
C ASP A 96 0.58 0.33 9.46
N VAL A 97 0.72 -0.39 8.36
CA VAL A 97 -0.42 -0.77 7.51
C VAL A 97 -1.50 -1.55 8.26
N VAL A 98 -1.12 -2.41 9.22
CA VAL A 98 -2.10 -3.21 10.00
C VAL A 98 -2.88 -2.32 10.96
N THR A 99 -2.20 -1.42 11.65
CA THR A 99 -2.82 -0.43 12.54
C THR A 99 -3.76 0.48 11.74
N ALA A 100 -3.28 1.04 10.64
CA ALA A 100 -4.05 1.95 9.80
C ALA A 100 -5.34 1.28 9.26
N VAL A 101 -5.25 0.05 8.74
CA VAL A 101 -6.43 -0.68 8.26
C VAL A 101 -7.44 -0.92 9.39
N ASN A 102 -6.97 -1.33 10.58
CA ASN A 102 -7.86 -1.56 11.71
C ASN A 102 -8.56 -0.29 12.18
N ASP A 103 -7.83 0.82 12.26
CA ASP A 103 -8.37 2.10 12.70
C ASP A 103 -9.38 2.65 11.68
N LEU A 104 -9.07 2.61 10.38
CA LEU A 104 -9.99 3.03 9.32
C LEU A 104 -11.26 2.17 9.28
N VAL A 105 -11.14 0.84 9.46
CA VAL A 105 -12.31 -0.04 9.56
C VAL A 105 -13.17 0.28 10.78
N ALA A 106 -12.53 0.62 11.92
CA ALA A 106 -13.27 1.02 13.12
C ALA A 106 -13.98 2.38 12.91
N GLU A 107 -13.33 3.34 12.27
CA GLU A 107 -13.93 4.63 11.90
C GLU A 107 -15.14 4.45 10.98
N LEU A 108 -15.00 3.67 9.90
CA LEU A 108 -16.10 3.34 8.98
C LEU A 108 -17.31 2.72 9.70
N LYS A 109 -17.06 1.85 10.68
CA LYS A 109 -18.11 1.21 11.48
C LYS A 109 -18.79 2.16 12.47
N SER A 110 -18.09 3.19 12.94
CA SER A 110 -18.62 4.15 13.90
C SER A 110 -19.69 5.08 13.32
N LYS A 111 -19.76 5.21 11.99
CA LYS A 111 -20.62 6.15 11.24
C LYS A 111 -20.41 7.63 11.63
N GLU A 112 -19.28 7.95 12.23
CA GLU A 112 -18.91 9.30 12.64
C GLU A 112 -17.95 9.98 11.67
N LEU A 113 -17.87 9.47 10.42
CA LEU A 113 -16.95 9.99 9.42
C LEU A 113 -17.41 11.36 8.88
N SER A 114 -16.46 12.25 8.74
CA SER A 114 -16.61 13.42 7.88
C SER A 114 -16.45 13.01 6.41
N ALA A 115 -17.08 13.75 5.50
CA ALA A 115 -16.98 13.50 4.05
C ALA A 115 -15.54 13.47 3.50
N GLU A 116 -14.57 13.99 4.26
CA GLU A 116 -13.13 13.96 3.91
C GLU A 116 -12.48 12.61 4.18
N LYS A 117 -13.05 11.83 5.12
CA LYS A 117 -12.49 10.53 5.53
C LYS A 117 -13.17 9.33 4.87
N GLU A 118 -14.35 9.54 4.31
CA GLU A 118 -15.02 8.51 3.51
C GLU A 118 -14.28 8.32 2.19
#